data_3ef75dfedd247556e25b3d09df3e45d5
#
_entry.id   3ef75dfedd247556e25b3d09df3e45d5
#
_cell.length_a   1.000
_cell.length_b   1.000
_cell.length_c   1.000
_cell.angle_alpha   90.00
_cell.angle_beta   90.00
_cell.angle_gamma   90.00
#
_symmetry.space_group_name_H-M   'P 1'
#
loop_
_entity.id
_entity.type
_entity.pdbx_description
1 polymer ?
#
loop_
_entity_poly.entity_id
_entity_poly.type
_entity_poly.pdbx_seq_one_letter_code
_entity_poly.pdbx_strand_id
1 'polypeptide(L)'
;MWDLIRTTSYADVNRRHFLPFLQRAVAGLPAGDERARLVAGLAAWDGMNTAERTPGYYDNAGPAVMDAWLRAMLKRTLADAMPTEFFKWYSATGYPTTAAPSTGSINLTVGVKVLFNALAGPDAGVPQGYDFFNGQRPETVTLAALDDALAALKQAYGPDQAAWKVPAGPMVFAPKNFLGVPQADAKATLTYPVAQNRGTENNMTVFDGRTVRAVDVVAPGQSGFVAPDGALSPHARDQLDLYTGFGSKRVWFTDAEVREHARSTETLRY
;
A
#
# COMPACT_ATOMS: atom_id res chain seq x y z
N MET A 1 -19.34 3.47 7.18
CA MET A 1 -18.42 4.02 6.13
C MET A 1 -16.98 4.04 6.62
N TRP A 2 -16.64 4.68 7.75
CA TRP A 2 -15.25 4.72 8.26
C TRP A 2 -14.65 3.34 8.54
N ASP A 3 -15.41 2.42 9.10
CA ASP A 3 -14.95 1.03 9.32
C ASP A 3 -14.61 0.33 8.01
N LEU A 4 -15.36 0.59 6.95
CA LEU A 4 -15.05 0.06 5.63
C LEU A 4 -13.75 0.66 5.07
N ILE A 5 -13.55 1.98 5.22
CA ILE A 5 -12.30 2.65 4.82
C ILE A 5 -11.11 2.06 5.58
N ARG A 6 -11.24 1.88 6.90
CA ARG A 6 -10.22 1.27 7.72
C ARG A 6 -9.89 -0.16 7.26
N THR A 7 -10.91 -0.99 7.08
CA THR A 7 -10.73 -2.37 6.62
C THR A 7 -10.04 -2.42 5.26
N THR A 8 -10.52 -1.63 4.29
CA THR A 8 -9.93 -1.61 2.95
C THR A 8 -8.52 -1.02 2.90
N SER A 9 -8.18 -0.13 3.85
CA SER A 9 -6.84 0.45 3.93
C SER A 9 -5.76 -0.55 4.35
N TYR A 10 -6.14 -1.58 5.09
CA TYR A 10 -5.22 -2.66 5.50
C TYR A 10 -5.38 -3.93 4.68
N ALA A 11 -6.44 -4.06 3.89
CA ALA A 11 -6.67 -5.26 3.09
C ALA A 11 -5.61 -5.42 1.99
N ASP A 12 -5.07 -6.62 1.90
CA ASP A 12 -4.21 -7.03 0.80
C ASP A 12 -5.03 -7.35 -0.44
N VAL A 13 -4.87 -6.54 -1.47
CA VAL A 13 -5.61 -6.73 -2.72
C VAL A 13 -5.04 -7.85 -3.59
N ASN A 14 -3.74 -8.15 -3.46
CA ASN A 14 -3.07 -9.12 -4.33
C ASN A 14 -3.36 -10.55 -3.90
N ARG A 15 -3.37 -10.85 -2.58
CA ARG A 15 -3.65 -12.19 -2.07
C ARG A 15 -4.95 -12.75 -2.66
N ARG A 16 -6.02 -11.99 -2.63
CA ARG A 16 -7.33 -12.41 -3.16
C ARG A 16 -7.25 -12.84 -4.62
N HIS A 17 -6.49 -12.13 -5.41
CA HIS A 17 -6.40 -12.36 -6.86
C HIS A 17 -5.38 -13.43 -7.23
N PHE A 18 -4.26 -13.52 -6.52
CA PHE A 18 -3.15 -14.41 -6.89
C PHE A 18 -3.17 -15.76 -6.17
N LEU A 19 -3.76 -15.86 -4.98
CA LEU A 19 -3.81 -17.11 -4.23
C LEU A 19 -4.34 -18.32 -5.03
N PRO A 20 -5.39 -18.20 -5.88
CA PRO A 20 -5.85 -19.33 -6.69
C PRO A 20 -4.79 -19.87 -7.66
N PHE A 21 -3.95 -19.02 -8.23
CA PHE A 21 -2.86 -19.45 -9.11
C PHE A 21 -1.77 -20.18 -8.34
N LEU A 22 -1.40 -19.67 -7.16
CA LEU A 22 -0.46 -20.32 -6.25
C LEU A 22 -0.95 -21.70 -5.82
N GLN A 23 -2.20 -21.80 -5.41
CA GLN A 23 -2.82 -23.07 -5.00
C GLN A 23 -2.83 -24.11 -6.13
N ARG A 24 -3.16 -23.69 -7.37
CA ARG A 24 -3.08 -24.58 -8.54
C ARG A 24 -1.67 -25.07 -8.79
N ALA A 25 -0.68 -24.18 -8.69
CA ALA A 25 0.71 -24.53 -8.94
C ALA A 25 1.23 -25.59 -7.94
N VAL A 26 0.83 -25.51 -6.67
CA VAL A 26 1.31 -26.45 -5.64
C VAL A 26 0.41 -27.68 -5.44
N ALA A 27 -0.72 -27.79 -6.14
CA ALA A 27 -1.72 -28.84 -5.90
C ALA A 27 -1.19 -30.27 -6.02
N GLY A 28 -0.13 -30.49 -6.83
CA GLY A 28 0.51 -31.81 -7.00
C GLY A 28 1.70 -32.06 -6.07
N LEU A 29 2.05 -31.12 -5.19
CA LEU A 29 3.20 -31.27 -4.31
C LEU A 29 2.85 -31.99 -3.01
N PRO A 30 3.80 -32.75 -2.42
CA PRO A 30 3.59 -33.34 -1.09
C PRO A 30 3.32 -32.25 -0.04
N ALA A 31 2.52 -32.58 0.98
CA ALA A 31 2.20 -31.64 2.08
C ALA A 31 3.44 -31.15 2.86
N GLY A 32 4.53 -31.93 2.85
CA GLY A 32 5.82 -31.56 3.43
C GLY A 32 6.68 -30.62 2.58
N ASP A 33 6.28 -30.36 1.32
CA ASP A 33 7.01 -29.43 0.44
C ASP A 33 6.94 -28.00 1.00
N GLU A 34 8.08 -27.31 1.04
CA GLU A 34 8.17 -25.97 1.61
C GLU A 34 7.33 -24.93 0.87
N ARG A 35 7.19 -25.07 -0.46
CA ARG A 35 6.32 -24.22 -1.29
C ARG A 35 4.85 -24.44 -0.96
N ALA A 36 4.46 -25.70 -0.79
CA ALA A 36 3.09 -26.05 -0.39
C ALA A 36 2.77 -25.46 1.00
N ARG A 37 3.70 -25.55 1.96
CA ARG A 37 3.55 -24.93 3.29
C ARG A 37 3.46 -23.39 3.21
N LEU A 38 4.28 -22.77 2.36
CA LEU A 38 4.25 -21.31 2.16
C LEU A 38 2.88 -20.85 1.63
N VAL A 39 2.34 -21.55 0.63
CA VAL A 39 1.03 -21.25 0.06
C VAL A 39 -0.10 -21.56 1.05
N ALA A 40 0.02 -22.62 1.85
CA ALA A 40 -0.92 -22.89 2.94
C ALA A 40 -0.93 -21.77 3.99
N GLY A 41 0.23 -21.22 4.34
CA GLY A 41 0.35 -20.04 5.21
C GLY A 41 -0.36 -18.83 4.63
N LEU A 42 -0.20 -18.56 3.33
CA LEU A 42 -0.94 -17.49 2.64
C LEU A 42 -2.46 -17.74 2.61
N ALA A 43 -2.89 -18.98 2.48
CA ALA A 43 -4.30 -19.32 2.50
C ALA A 43 -4.92 -19.11 3.89
N ALA A 44 -4.16 -19.40 4.95
CA ALA A 44 -4.59 -19.22 6.34
C ALA A 44 -4.56 -17.75 6.81
N TRP A 45 -3.78 -16.90 6.14
CA TRP A 45 -3.75 -15.48 6.45
C TRP A 45 -5.06 -14.81 6.05
N ASP A 46 -5.59 -13.92 6.88
CA ASP A 46 -6.84 -13.19 6.64
C ASP A 46 -6.75 -12.13 5.52
N GLY A 47 -5.55 -11.86 5.03
CA GLY A 47 -5.28 -10.84 4.02
C GLY A 47 -5.23 -9.42 4.58
N MET A 48 -5.00 -9.25 5.89
CA MET A 48 -4.89 -7.94 6.51
C MET A 48 -3.44 -7.62 6.84
N ASN A 49 -2.97 -6.45 6.37
CA ASN A 49 -1.63 -5.92 6.63
C ASN A 49 -1.59 -5.18 7.97
N THR A 50 -2.00 -5.84 9.05
CA THR A 50 -2.03 -5.28 10.40
C THR A 50 -0.74 -5.56 11.17
N ALA A 51 -0.45 -4.70 12.17
CA ALA A 51 0.72 -4.79 13.05
C ALA A 51 0.31 -4.43 14.49
N GLU A 52 -0.71 -5.12 15.00
CA GLU A 52 -1.34 -4.83 16.29
C GLU A 52 -0.77 -5.68 17.44
N ARG A 53 -0.22 -6.88 17.12
CA ARG A 53 0.24 -7.85 18.12
C ARG A 53 1.64 -7.56 18.64
N THR A 54 2.55 -7.19 17.75
CA THR A 54 3.94 -6.92 18.09
C THR A 54 4.38 -5.58 17.50
N PRO A 55 4.75 -4.59 18.32
CA PRO A 55 5.15 -3.28 17.82
C PRO A 55 6.26 -3.39 16.75
N GLY A 56 6.06 -2.75 15.61
CA GLY A 56 7.01 -2.70 14.50
C GLY A 56 7.04 -3.93 13.59
N TYR A 57 6.17 -4.92 13.81
CA TYR A 57 6.09 -6.11 12.97
C TYR A 57 4.65 -6.37 12.51
N TYR A 58 4.50 -6.87 11.29
CA TYR A 58 3.20 -7.37 10.84
C TYR A 58 2.75 -8.58 11.67
N ASP A 59 1.45 -8.70 11.83
CA ASP A 59 0.84 -9.81 12.58
C ASP A 59 0.96 -11.16 11.86
N ASN A 60 1.30 -11.12 10.57
CA ASN A 60 1.47 -12.29 9.71
C ASN A 60 2.62 -12.06 8.72
N ALA A 61 3.28 -13.12 8.29
CA ALA A 61 4.32 -13.05 7.26
C ALA A 61 3.77 -12.88 5.82
N GLY A 62 2.46 -12.93 5.63
CA GLY A 62 1.79 -12.84 4.34
C GLY A 62 2.26 -11.69 3.45
N PRO A 63 2.38 -10.44 3.95
CA PRO A 63 2.88 -9.32 3.16
C PRO A 63 4.26 -9.58 2.54
N ALA A 64 5.20 -10.13 3.29
CA ALA A 64 6.54 -10.44 2.79
C ALA A 64 6.52 -11.60 1.79
N VAL A 65 5.69 -12.60 2.03
CA VAL A 65 5.55 -13.75 1.13
C VAL A 65 4.97 -13.31 -0.22
N MET A 66 3.92 -12.50 -0.20
CA MET A 66 3.33 -11.95 -1.43
C MET A 66 4.31 -11.04 -2.18
N ASP A 67 5.02 -10.16 -1.46
CA ASP A 67 6.03 -9.28 -2.07
C ASP A 67 7.15 -10.09 -2.73
N ALA A 68 7.73 -11.05 -2.03
CA ALA A 68 8.82 -11.87 -2.53
C ALA A 68 8.41 -12.69 -3.77
N TRP A 69 7.24 -13.31 -3.71
CA TRP A 69 6.72 -14.07 -4.84
C TRP A 69 6.38 -13.18 -6.05
N LEU A 70 5.71 -12.05 -5.84
CA LEU A 70 5.40 -11.12 -6.92
C LEU A 70 6.67 -10.57 -7.59
N ARG A 71 7.69 -10.20 -6.81
CA ARG A 71 8.99 -9.76 -7.36
C ARG A 71 9.63 -10.85 -8.23
N ALA A 72 9.63 -12.09 -7.74
CA ALA A 72 10.16 -13.22 -8.49
C ALA A 72 9.38 -13.47 -9.78
N MET A 73 8.04 -13.43 -9.71
CA MET A 73 7.18 -13.57 -10.92
C MET A 73 7.42 -12.45 -11.91
N LEU A 74 7.40 -11.19 -11.48
CA LEU A 74 7.65 -10.03 -12.36
C LEU A 74 9.03 -10.13 -13.03
N LYS A 75 10.05 -10.56 -12.30
CA LYS A 75 11.38 -10.79 -12.86
C LYS A 75 11.37 -11.87 -13.94
N ARG A 76 10.68 -12.99 -13.70
CA ARG A 76 10.62 -14.14 -14.61
C ARG A 76 9.76 -13.92 -15.86
N THR A 77 8.82 -12.96 -15.78
CA THR A 77 7.82 -12.75 -16.85
C THR A 77 8.00 -11.43 -17.60
N LEU A 78 8.58 -10.41 -16.99
CA LEU A 78 8.66 -9.08 -17.58
C LEU A 78 10.09 -8.59 -17.82
N ALA A 79 11.09 -9.15 -17.12
CA ALA A 79 12.45 -8.58 -17.19
C ALA A 79 13.11 -8.78 -18.56
N ASP A 80 12.76 -9.81 -19.27
CA ASP A 80 13.24 -10.10 -20.65
C ASP A 80 12.33 -9.49 -21.73
N ALA A 81 11.11 -9.11 -21.37
CA ALA A 81 10.13 -8.52 -22.28
C ALA A 81 10.36 -7.01 -22.51
N MET A 82 11.23 -6.37 -21.73
CA MET A 82 11.46 -4.93 -21.79
C MET A 82 12.89 -4.53 -21.40
N PRO A 83 13.37 -3.33 -21.82
CA PRO A 83 14.65 -2.79 -21.36
C PRO A 83 14.71 -2.63 -19.83
N THR A 84 15.89 -2.84 -19.25
CA THR A 84 16.10 -2.81 -17.79
C THR A 84 15.64 -1.50 -17.14
N GLU A 85 15.83 -0.37 -17.82
CA GLU A 85 15.41 0.95 -17.33
C GLU A 85 13.88 1.07 -17.21
N PHE A 86 13.11 0.34 -18.02
CA PHE A 86 11.66 0.27 -17.90
C PHE A 86 11.23 -0.76 -16.86
N PHE A 87 11.90 -1.90 -16.80
CA PHE A 87 11.57 -2.96 -15.84
C PHE A 87 11.55 -2.45 -14.39
N LYS A 88 12.47 -1.57 -14.02
CA LYS A 88 12.49 -0.98 -12.66
C LYS A 88 11.16 -0.31 -12.26
N TRP A 89 10.40 0.22 -13.21
CA TRP A 89 9.09 0.84 -12.97
C TRP A 89 7.97 -0.18 -12.89
N TYR A 90 8.12 -1.31 -13.60
CA TYR A 90 7.15 -2.39 -13.64
C TYR A 90 7.36 -3.44 -12.54
N SER A 91 8.49 -3.40 -11.85
CA SER A 91 8.82 -4.35 -10.78
C SER A 91 8.27 -3.98 -9.41
N ALA A 92 7.57 -2.84 -9.29
CA ALA A 92 6.95 -2.43 -8.03
C ALA A 92 5.78 -3.34 -7.68
N THR A 93 5.77 -3.84 -6.45
CA THR A 93 4.75 -4.76 -5.92
C THR A 93 3.74 -4.08 -5.00
N GLY A 94 4.09 -2.89 -4.50
CA GLY A 94 3.24 -2.12 -3.59
C GLY A 94 3.32 -2.54 -2.11
N TYR A 95 4.25 -3.43 -1.74
CA TYR A 95 4.41 -3.86 -0.35
C TYR A 95 5.49 -3.06 0.38
N PRO A 96 5.14 -2.34 1.44
CA PRO A 96 6.10 -1.65 2.30
C PRO A 96 6.67 -2.63 3.35
N THR A 97 7.46 -3.61 2.90
CA THR A 97 8.05 -4.65 3.77
C THR A 97 9.45 -4.32 4.27
N THR A 98 9.96 -3.12 3.98
CA THR A 98 11.26 -2.66 4.43
C THR A 98 11.11 -1.39 5.25
N ALA A 99 12.08 -1.14 6.15
CA ALA A 99 12.15 0.12 6.89
C ALA A 99 12.43 1.34 5.99
N ALA A 100 12.72 1.12 4.71
CA ALA A 100 12.89 2.20 3.75
C ALA A 100 11.54 2.84 3.44
N PRO A 101 11.43 4.17 3.52
CA PRO A 101 10.20 4.86 3.20
C PRO A 101 9.79 4.60 1.75
N SER A 102 8.53 4.23 1.54
CA SER A 102 7.96 4.24 0.21
C SER A 102 7.90 5.69 -0.29
N THR A 103 8.62 5.99 -1.35
CA THR A 103 8.65 7.34 -1.94
C THR A 103 7.60 7.54 -3.02
N GLY A 104 6.68 6.60 -3.19
CA GLY A 104 5.65 6.63 -4.22
C GLY A 104 4.34 6.03 -3.77
N SER A 105 3.33 6.17 -4.62
CA SER A 105 2.04 5.52 -4.40
C SER A 105 2.19 4.00 -4.50
N ILE A 106 1.68 3.27 -3.50
CA ILE A 106 1.56 1.81 -3.55
C ILE A 106 0.59 1.33 -4.66
N ASN A 107 -0.12 2.25 -5.30
CA ASN A 107 -0.99 1.95 -6.43
C ASN A 107 -0.25 1.87 -7.78
N LEU A 108 1.02 2.23 -7.84
CA LEU A 108 1.85 2.11 -9.05
C LEU A 108 2.33 0.66 -9.25
N THR A 109 1.38 -0.25 -9.43
CA THR A 109 1.63 -1.68 -9.59
C THR A 109 1.22 -2.18 -10.97
N VAL A 110 1.63 -1.47 -12.02
CA VAL A 110 1.25 -1.79 -13.41
C VAL A 110 1.71 -3.18 -13.80
N GLY A 111 2.95 -3.56 -13.45
CA GLY A 111 3.49 -4.89 -13.73
C GLY A 111 2.67 -6.01 -13.07
N VAL A 112 2.19 -5.79 -11.86
CA VAL A 112 1.34 -6.75 -11.14
C VAL A 112 0.02 -6.97 -11.87
N LYS A 113 -0.58 -5.93 -12.46
CA LYS A 113 -1.80 -6.05 -13.27
C LYS A 113 -1.56 -6.80 -14.56
N VAL A 114 -0.43 -6.53 -15.24
CA VAL A 114 -0.01 -7.27 -16.44
C VAL A 114 0.20 -8.75 -16.10
N LEU A 115 0.90 -9.04 -15.00
CA LEU A 115 1.12 -10.41 -14.52
C LEU A 115 -0.21 -11.14 -14.23
N PHE A 116 -1.16 -10.46 -13.59
CA PHE A 116 -2.49 -11.04 -13.34
C PHE A 116 -3.18 -11.44 -14.64
N ASN A 117 -3.20 -10.54 -15.63
CA ASN A 117 -3.80 -10.82 -16.93
C ASN A 117 -3.11 -11.99 -17.64
N ALA A 118 -1.77 -12.03 -17.60
CA ALA A 118 -1.00 -13.14 -18.17
C ALA A 118 -1.32 -14.49 -17.52
N LEU A 119 -1.45 -14.53 -16.18
CA LEU A 119 -1.82 -15.74 -15.43
C LEU A 119 -3.28 -16.16 -15.66
N ALA A 120 -4.19 -15.20 -15.77
CA ALA A 120 -5.60 -15.46 -16.02
C ALA A 120 -5.84 -15.90 -17.49
N GLY A 121 -4.95 -15.52 -18.42
CA GLY A 121 -5.08 -15.91 -19.83
C GLY A 121 -6.40 -15.45 -20.44
N PRO A 122 -7.18 -16.34 -21.09
CA PRO A 122 -8.47 -16.00 -21.66
C PRO A 122 -9.48 -15.44 -20.67
N ASP A 123 -9.40 -15.85 -19.40
CA ASP A 123 -10.30 -15.41 -18.33
C ASP A 123 -10.06 -13.96 -17.88
N ALA A 124 -8.95 -13.36 -18.31
CA ALA A 124 -8.68 -11.94 -18.06
C ALA A 124 -9.64 -10.99 -18.79
N GLY A 125 -10.36 -11.47 -19.81
CA GLY A 125 -11.24 -10.65 -20.63
C GLY A 125 -10.49 -9.64 -21.52
N VAL A 126 -9.15 -9.74 -21.62
CA VAL A 126 -8.28 -8.92 -22.48
C VAL A 126 -7.47 -9.81 -23.41
N PRO A 127 -7.32 -9.45 -24.68
CA PRO A 127 -6.48 -10.21 -25.62
C PRO A 127 -5.04 -10.30 -25.14
N GLN A 128 -4.47 -11.51 -25.15
CA GLN A 128 -3.06 -11.75 -24.81
C GLN A 128 -2.27 -11.84 -26.11
N GLY A 129 -1.53 -10.76 -26.42
CA GLY A 129 -0.72 -10.66 -27.64
C GLY A 129 0.75 -11.04 -27.46
N TYR A 130 1.17 -11.37 -26.24
CA TYR A 130 2.55 -11.68 -25.90
C TYR A 130 2.62 -12.86 -24.94
N ASP A 131 3.56 -13.77 -25.18
CA ASP A 131 3.83 -14.90 -24.27
C ASP A 131 4.83 -14.50 -23.19
N PHE A 132 4.32 -14.12 -22.02
CA PHE A 132 5.14 -13.75 -20.87
C PHE A 132 5.79 -14.95 -20.15
N PHE A 133 5.47 -16.19 -20.55
CA PHE A 133 5.99 -17.40 -19.93
C PHE A 133 7.02 -18.13 -20.80
N ASN A 134 7.35 -17.59 -21.97
CA ASN A 134 8.37 -18.14 -22.88
C ASN A 134 8.11 -19.62 -23.23
N GLY A 135 6.86 -19.97 -23.58
CA GLY A 135 6.44 -21.32 -23.93
C GLY A 135 6.31 -22.27 -22.75
N GLN A 136 6.57 -21.82 -21.52
CA GLN A 136 6.39 -22.65 -20.32
C GLN A 136 4.94 -22.57 -19.82
N ARG A 137 4.52 -23.59 -19.07
CA ARG A 137 3.25 -23.53 -18.38
C ARG A 137 3.31 -22.50 -17.24
N PRO A 138 2.27 -21.67 -17.03
CA PRO A 138 2.22 -20.69 -15.94
C PRO A 138 2.51 -21.29 -14.55
N GLU A 139 2.03 -22.54 -14.29
CA GLU A 139 2.29 -23.23 -13.02
C GLU A 139 3.77 -23.53 -12.82
N THR A 140 4.50 -23.88 -13.88
CA THR A 140 5.94 -24.15 -13.82
C THR A 140 6.71 -22.89 -13.43
N VAL A 141 6.38 -21.75 -14.04
CA VAL A 141 7.01 -20.46 -13.73
C VAL A 141 6.61 -20.00 -12.32
N THR A 142 5.36 -20.23 -11.91
CA THR A 142 4.88 -19.94 -10.54
C THR A 142 5.65 -20.75 -9.49
N LEU A 143 5.91 -22.02 -9.72
CA LEU A 143 6.72 -22.86 -8.81
C LEU A 143 8.17 -22.38 -8.73
N ALA A 144 8.77 -22.07 -9.87
CA ALA A 144 10.13 -21.53 -9.89
C ALA A 144 10.23 -20.18 -9.16
N ALA A 145 9.20 -19.34 -9.28
CA ALA A 145 9.12 -18.08 -8.54
C ALA A 145 8.90 -18.30 -7.02
N LEU A 146 8.21 -19.38 -6.62
CA LEU A 146 8.11 -19.78 -5.20
C LEU A 146 9.47 -20.23 -4.64
N ASP A 147 10.29 -20.93 -5.43
CA ASP A 147 11.65 -21.30 -5.01
C ASP A 147 12.52 -20.05 -4.79
N ASP A 148 12.47 -19.07 -5.72
CA ASP A 148 13.18 -17.79 -5.56
C ASP A 148 12.70 -17.03 -4.32
N ALA A 149 11.39 -16.97 -4.13
CA ALA A 149 10.79 -16.30 -2.97
C ALA A 149 11.21 -16.95 -1.66
N LEU A 150 11.16 -18.28 -1.57
CA LEU A 150 11.62 -19.03 -0.40
C LEU A 150 13.09 -18.76 -0.09
N ALA A 151 13.95 -18.76 -1.10
CA ALA A 151 15.37 -18.47 -0.92
C ALA A 151 15.57 -17.04 -0.35
N ALA A 152 14.89 -16.05 -0.91
CA ALA A 152 14.96 -14.66 -0.46
C ALA A 152 14.42 -14.50 0.98
N LEU A 153 13.29 -15.12 1.28
CA LEU A 153 12.67 -15.05 2.62
C LEU A 153 13.52 -15.76 3.69
N LYS A 154 14.10 -16.93 3.37
CA LYS A 154 15.02 -17.61 4.26
C LYS A 154 16.30 -16.81 4.52
N GLN A 155 16.80 -16.12 3.50
CA GLN A 155 17.93 -15.22 3.66
C GLN A 155 17.59 -14.03 4.57
N ALA A 156 16.38 -13.48 4.44
CA ALA A 156 15.95 -12.30 5.20
C ALA A 156 15.52 -12.63 6.65
N TYR A 157 14.84 -13.76 6.87
CA TYR A 157 14.15 -14.07 8.12
C TYR A 157 14.56 -15.39 8.76
N GLY A 158 15.46 -16.14 8.15
CA GLY A 158 15.91 -17.44 8.63
C GLY A 158 15.15 -18.64 8.04
N PRO A 159 15.63 -19.88 8.31
CA PRO A 159 15.14 -21.08 7.64
C PRO A 159 13.73 -21.53 8.10
N ASP A 160 13.32 -21.17 9.30
CA ASP A 160 12.04 -21.57 9.86
C ASP A 160 10.93 -20.58 9.51
N GLN A 161 10.02 -20.98 8.60
CA GLN A 161 8.89 -20.15 8.18
C GLN A 161 7.95 -19.75 9.33
N ALA A 162 7.83 -20.61 10.35
CA ALA A 162 6.93 -20.34 11.49
C ALA A 162 7.49 -19.26 12.43
N ALA A 163 8.80 -19.03 12.39
CA ALA A 163 9.49 -18.04 13.23
C ALA A 163 9.66 -16.67 12.55
N TRP A 164 9.23 -16.49 11.31
CA TRP A 164 9.44 -15.24 10.58
C TRP A 164 8.72 -14.07 11.23
N LYS A 165 9.50 -13.03 11.53
CA LYS A 165 9.03 -11.73 11.99
C LYS A 165 9.30 -10.70 10.91
N VAL A 166 8.24 -10.26 10.26
CA VAL A 166 8.31 -9.31 9.14
C VAL A 166 8.12 -7.90 9.67
N PRO A 167 9.13 -7.02 9.53
CA PRO A 167 8.98 -5.62 9.94
C PRO A 167 7.81 -4.96 9.21
N ALA A 168 6.96 -4.26 9.94
CA ALA A 168 5.89 -3.47 9.35
C ALA A 168 6.49 -2.22 8.71
N GLY A 169 6.19 -2.02 7.43
CA GLY A 169 6.64 -0.84 6.71
C GLY A 169 5.98 0.42 7.28
N PRO A 170 6.76 1.45 7.64
CA PRO A 170 6.21 2.68 8.16
C PRO A 170 5.53 3.51 7.08
N MET A 171 4.53 4.27 7.48
CA MET A 171 4.02 5.39 6.69
C MET A 171 4.90 6.62 6.99
N VAL A 172 5.48 7.22 5.94
CA VAL A 172 6.44 8.31 6.09
C VAL A 172 5.94 9.55 5.36
N PHE A 173 5.86 10.65 6.10
CA PHE A 173 5.63 11.98 5.59
C PHE A 173 6.95 12.74 5.59
N ALA A 174 7.58 12.86 4.43
CA ALA A 174 8.82 13.59 4.26
C ALA A 174 8.57 14.95 3.59
N PRO A 175 9.31 16.01 3.95
CA PRO A 175 9.07 17.35 3.41
C PRO A 175 9.04 17.43 1.89
N LYS A 176 9.92 16.72 1.22
CA LYS A 176 9.98 16.68 -0.24
C LYS A 176 8.79 15.98 -0.93
N ASN A 177 7.94 15.31 -0.17
CA ASN A 177 6.75 14.62 -0.70
C ASN A 177 5.50 15.50 -0.64
N PHE A 178 5.60 16.72 -0.12
CA PHE A 178 4.49 17.66 -0.01
C PHE A 178 4.40 18.55 -1.24
N LEU A 179 3.62 18.16 -2.23
CA LEU A 179 3.21 18.98 -3.38
C LEU A 179 4.32 19.87 -4.01
N GLY A 180 5.58 19.45 -3.91
CA GLY A 180 6.71 20.20 -4.44
C GLY A 180 7.05 21.50 -3.71
N VAL A 181 6.42 21.81 -2.58
CA VAL A 181 6.74 22.98 -1.77
C VAL A 181 7.91 22.64 -0.85
N PRO A 182 9.05 23.32 -0.96
CA PRO A 182 10.17 23.14 -0.05
C PRO A 182 9.72 23.45 1.39
N GLN A 183 9.88 22.49 2.28
CA GLN A 183 9.69 22.72 3.72
C GLN A 183 10.99 23.23 4.31
N ALA A 184 10.92 24.24 5.19
CA ALA A 184 12.10 24.84 5.81
C ALA A 184 12.90 23.84 6.64
N ASP A 185 12.23 22.86 7.23
CA ASP A 185 12.88 21.78 7.97
C ASP A 185 12.81 20.45 7.20
N ALA A 186 13.81 20.24 6.34
CA ALA A 186 13.96 18.98 5.61
C ALA A 186 14.19 17.76 6.52
N LYS A 187 14.43 17.97 7.81
CA LYS A 187 14.62 16.89 8.80
C LYS A 187 13.32 16.48 9.47
N ALA A 188 12.25 17.23 9.29
CA ALA A 188 10.94 16.93 9.89
C ALA A 188 10.21 15.77 9.20
N THR A 189 10.86 14.64 9.08
CA THR A 189 10.22 13.40 8.63
C THR A 189 9.40 12.82 9.77
N LEU A 190 8.11 12.62 9.51
CA LEU A 190 7.18 11.99 10.45
C LEU A 190 6.93 10.56 10.03
N THR A 191 7.10 9.63 10.96
CA THR A 191 6.99 8.19 10.69
C THR A 191 5.90 7.59 11.57
N TYR A 192 4.99 6.86 10.96
CA TYR A 192 3.91 6.13 11.63
C TYR A 192 4.13 4.62 11.47
N PRO A 193 3.71 3.81 12.46
CA PRO A 193 4.15 2.41 12.56
C PRO A 193 3.69 1.49 11.43
N VAL A 194 2.58 1.80 10.75
CA VAL A 194 2.06 0.94 9.68
C VAL A 194 1.60 1.77 8.50
N ALA A 195 2.05 1.40 7.31
CA ALA A 195 1.56 1.99 6.07
C ALA A 195 0.10 1.59 5.81
N GLN A 196 -0.69 2.56 5.42
CA GLN A 196 -2.10 2.39 5.06
C GLN A 196 -2.29 2.63 3.56
N ASN A 197 -3.04 1.76 2.89
CA ASN A 197 -3.39 1.96 1.47
C ASN A 197 -4.62 2.87 1.36
N ARG A 198 -4.41 4.16 1.53
CA ARG A 198 -5.47 5.18 1.34
C ARG A 198 -4.86 6.48 0.82
N GLY A 199 -5.69 7.31 0.17
CA GLY A 199 -5.27 8.64 -0.29
C GLY A 199 -4.92 9.56 0.88
N THR A 200 -4.18 10.62 0.62
CA THR A 200 -3.84 11.65 1.62
C THR A 200 -5.03 12.53 1.96
N GLU A 201 -5.97 12.70 1.04
CA GLU A 201 -7.23 13.40 1.24
C GLU A 201 -8.37 12.39 1.38
N ASN A 202 -9.11 12.47 2.47
CA ASN A 202 -10.25 11.60 2.71
C ASN A 202 -11.42 12.45 3.20
N ASN A 203 -12.38 12.66 2.32
CA ASN A 203 -13.60 13.39 2.61
C ASN A 203 -14.84 12.50 2.53
N MET A 204 -15.87 12.87 3.24
CA MET A 204 -17.19 12.25 3.16
C MET A 204 -18.25 13.33 3.30
N THR A 205 -19.13 13.41 2.31
CA THR A 205 -20.25 14.34 2.31
C THR A 205 -21.58 13.56 2.28
N VAL A 206 -22.48 13.91 3.18
CA VAL A 206 -23.80 13.29 3.30
C VAL A 206 -24.86 14.33 2.99
N PHE A 207 -25.72 14.01 2.03
CA PHE A 207 -26.91 14.77 1.65
C PHE A 207 -28.15 14.01 2.14
N ASP A 208 -28.96 14.63 2.99
CA ASP A 208 -30.19 14.03 3.49
C ASP A 208 -31.46 14.72 2.95
N GLY A 209 -31.33 15.44 1.85
CA GLY A 209 -32.39 16.17 1.15
C GLY A 209 -32.67 17.57 1.72
N ARG A 210 -32.27 17.87 2.94
CA ARG A 210 -32.44 19.20 3.58
C ARG A 210 -31.13 19.76 4.14
N THR A 211 -30.24 18.91 4.55
CA THR A 211 -28.95 19.31 5.12
C THR A 211 -27.80 18.66 4.38
N VAL A 212 -26.67 19.34 4.41
CA VAL A 212 -25.38 18.82 3.95
C VAL A 212 -24.46 18.72 5.16
N ARG A 213 -23.89 17.56 5.37
CA ARG A 213 -22.89 17.35 6.41
C ARG A 213 -21.65 16.75 5.78
N ALA A 214 -20.48 17.30 6.07
CA ALA A 214 -19.25 16.71 5.62
C ALA A 214 -18.21 16.67 6.72
N VAL A 215 -17.30 15.73 6.52
CA VAL A 215 -16.07 15.57 7.29
C VAL A 215 -14.91 15.40 6.32
N ASP A 216 -13.74 15.82 6.76
CA ASP A 216 -12.53 15.81 5.94
C ASP A 216 -11.30 15.53 6.78
N VAL A 217 -10.28 14.96 6.17
CA VAL A 217 -8.92 14.87 6.69
C VAL A 217 -7.92 14.88 5.55
N VAL A 218 -6.96 15.77 5.61
CA VAL A 218 -5.89 15.93 4.61
C VAL A 218 -4.54 15.83 5.33
N ALA A 219 -3.87 14.69 5.18
CA ALA A 219 -2.55 14.51 5.79
C ALA A 219 -1.45 15.18 4.94
N PRO A 220 -0.50 15.79 5.60
CA PRO A 220 -0.29 15.94 7.04
C PRO A 220 -1.08 17.08 7.67
N GLY A 221 -1.52 18.05 6.87
CA GLY A 221 -2.25 19.24 7.22
C GLY A 221 -2.53 20.06 5.97
N GLN A 222 -3.27 21.17 6.09
CA GLN A 222 -3.71 21.98 4.95
C GLN A 222 -2.86 23.23 4.69
N SER A 223 -1.72 23.38 5.35
CA SER A 223 -0.85 24.53 5.11
C SER A 223 0.60 24.12 4.92
N GLY A 224 1.11 24.36 3.71
CA GLY A 224 2.55 24.28 3.41
C GLY A 224 3.30 25.58 3.63
N PHE A 225 2.66 26.58 4.24
CA PHE A 225 3.28 27.89 4.45
C PHE A 225 4.45 27.81 5.42
N VAL A 226 5.55 28.42 5.01
CA VAL A 226 6.77 28.57 5.80
C VAL A 226 7.01 30.08 6.00
N ALA A 227 7.08 30.53 7.25
CA ALA A 227 7.37 31.89 7.57
C ALA A 227 8.82 32.28 7.18
N PRO A 228 9.13 33.59 7.03
CA PRO A 228 10.48 34.04 6.67
C PRO A 228 11.58 33.57 7.65
N ASP A 229 11.25 33.33 8.90
CA ASP A 229 12.14 32.79 9.93
C ASP A 229 12.26 31.23 9.89
N GLY A 230 11.63 30.60 8.93
CA GLY A 230 11.61 29.15 8.78
C GLY A 230 10.56 28.42 9.62
N ALA A 231 9.72 29.15 10.36
CA ALA A 231 8.66 28.51 11.15
C ALA A 231 7.57 27.91 10.24
N LEU A 232 7.16 26.66 10.54
CA LEU A 232 6.04 26.01 9.88
C LEU A 232 4.72 26.55 10.44
N SER A 233 3.72 26.65 9.55
CA SER A 233 2.35 26.88 9.99
C SER A 233 1.93 25.82 11.02
N PRO A 234 1.18 26.18 12.08
CA PRO A 234 0.59 25.20 13.00
C PRO A 234 -0.31 24.19 12.29
N HIS A 235 -0.80 24.53 11.08
CA HIS A 235 -1.63 23.66 10.25
C HIS A 235 -0.83 22.78 9.26
N ALA A 236 0.49 22.75 9.37
CA ALA A 236 1.32 21.92 8.50
C ALA A 236 1.24 20.41 8.84
N ARG A 237 0.87 20.07 10.05
CA ARG A 237 0.81 18.66 10.55
C ARG A 237 -0.34 18.39 11.53
N ASP A 238 -1.28 19.29 11.64
CA ASP A 238 -2.37 19.20 12.63
C ASP A 238 -3.40 18.08 12.34
N GLN A 239 -3.28 17.40 11.19
CA GLN A 239 -4.19 16.34 10.79
C GLN A 239 -3.55 14.94 10.76
N LEU A 240 -2.29 14.81 11.12
CA LEU A 240 -1.60 13.52 11.09
C LEU A 240 -2.22 12.49 12.03
N ASP A 241 -2.49 12.86 13.27
CA ASP A 241 -3.08 11.94 14.25
C ASP A 241 -4.53 11.57 13.86
N LEU A 242 -5.28 12.52 13.31
CA LEU A 242 -6.60 12.25 12.75
C LEU A 242 -6.51 11.25 11.60
N TYR A 243 -5.60 11.50 10.67
CA TYR A 243 -5.42 10.63 9.50
C TYR A 243 -5.02 9.22 9.91
N THR A 244 -4.00 9.06 10.74
CA THR A 244 -3.50 7.76 11.17
C THR A 244 -4.49 7.00 12.04
N GLY A 245 -5.28 7.71 12.85
CA GLY A 245 -6.34 7.15 13.68
C GLY A 245 -7.68 6.96 12.97
N PHE A 246 -7.76 7.18 11.63
CA PHE A 246 -9.03 7.17 10.88
C PHE A 246 -10.08 8.16 11.39
N GLY A 247 -9.63 9.22 12.04
CA GLY A 247 -10.45 10.36 12.44
C GLY A 247 -10.64 11.35 11.29
N SER A 248 -11.46 12.35 11.55
CA SER A 248 -11.76 13.44 10.62
C SER A 248 -12.21 14.68 11.38
N LYS A 249 -12.21 15.82 10.72
CA LYS A 249 -12.80 17.07 11.21
C LYS A 249 -14.04 17.43 10.42
N ARG A 250 -14.96 18.16 11.05
CA ARG A 250 -16.16 18.64 10.40
C ARG A 250 -15.85 19.77 9.42
N VAL A 251 -16.54 19.77 8.29
CA VAL A 251 -16.57 20.88 7.34
C VAL A 251 -17.87 21.68 7.57
N TRP A 252 -17.75 23.01 7.67
CA TRP A 252 -18.86 23.91 7.91
C TRP A 252 -19.36 24.46 6.57
N PHE A 253 -20.66 24.32 6.27
CA PHE A 253 -21.22 24.73 4.98
C PHE A 253 -22.11 25.95 5.03
N THR A 254 -22.80 26.18 6.13
CA THR A 254 -23.71 27.30 6.23
C THR A 254 -23.01 28.53 6.79
N ASP A 255 -23.46 29.73 6.35
CA ASP A 255 -22.93 30.99 6.90
C ASP A 255 -23.04 31.07 8.42
N ALA A 256 -24.09 30.49 9.01
CA ALA A 256 -24.28 30.44 10.44
C ALA A 256 -23.20 29.58 11.10
N GLU A 257 -22.97 28.37 10.61
CA GLU A 257 -21.90 27.47 11.12
C GLU A 257 -20.52 28.09 10.96
N VAL A 258 -20.24 28.70 9.80
CA VAL A 258 -18.95 29.35 9.55
C VAL A 258 -18.75 30.50 10.54
N ARG A 259 -19.75 31.35 10.78
CA ARG A 259 -19.64 32.45 11.73
C ARG A 259 -19.48 31.97 13.18
N GLU A 260 -20.20 30.93 13.56
CA GLU A 260 -20.10 30.34 14.91
C GLU A 260 -18.70 29.79 15.21
N HIS A 261 -18.05 29.20 14.20
CA HIS A 261 -16.75 28.54 14.35
C HIS A 261 -15.57 29.34 13.81
N ALA A 262 -15.81 30.55 13.26
CA ALA A 262 -14.75 31.43 12.80
C ALA A 262 -13.92 32.00 13.95
N ARG A 263 -12.60 31.88 13.85
CA ARG A 263 -11.67 32.48 14.82
C ARG A 263 -11.53 34.00 14.62
N SER A 264 -11.63 34.43 13.36
CA SER A 264 -11.56 35.84 12.97
C SER A 264 -12.35 36.07 11.70
N THR A 265 -12.81 37.30 11.49
CA THR A 265 -13.49 37.74 10.27
C THR A 265 -12.85 39.01 9.77
N GLU A 266 -12.55 39.09 8.48
CA GLU A 266 -11.99 40.27 7.82
C GLU A 266 -12.93 40.70 6.69
N THR A 267 -13.15 41.98 6.54
CA THR A 267 -13.92 42.57 5.46
C THR A 267 -12.99 43.26 4.47
N LEU A 268 -12.91 42.72 3.26
CA LEU A 268 -12.21 43.38 2.16
C LEU A 268 -13.18 44.29 1.41
N ARG A 269 -12.72 45.52 1.13
CA ARG A 269 -13.46 46.47 0.28
C ARG A 269 -12.59 46.74 -0.94
N TYR A 270 -13.16 46.59 -2.12
CA TYR A 270 -12.51 46.85 -3.41
C TYR A 270 -12.82 48.24 -3.90
#